data_3d4025bd6d9ac479f3813489406aae7d
#
_entry.id   3d4025bd6d9ac479f3813489406aae7d
#
_cell.length_a   1.000
_cell.length_b   1.000
_cell.length_c   1.000
_cell.angle_alpha   90.00
_cell.angle_beta   90.00
_cell.angle_gamma   90.00
#
_symmetry.space_group_name_H-M   'P 1'
#
loop_
_entity.id
_entity.type
_entity.pdbx_description
1 polymer ?
#
loop_
_entity_poly.entity_id
_entity_poly.type
_entity_poly.pdbx_seq_one_letter_code
_entity_poly.pdbx_strand_id
1 'polypeptide(L)'
;MSTPPLFGKTRFLEAQIDEFLDKVSEGAIYFQRGIDLLLERGVVAETELKLEQLLQLKERANDLRRTVVNTLYTEMLIPDFRGDVLRLLSHLYGLLDATKNVFQELLIDYAKAIEGAEAIIDVKELAAVVAQSMQEAVRGARAFFRQPEAVRDHINHIRVYESEADVITLRLKKALFASDRSLVRKLLARDALGLIDGLADRAEEISDELSILAIKRVL
;
A
#
# COMPACT_ATOMS: atom_id res chain seq x y z
N MET A 1 0.32 46.00 -3.05
CA MET A 1 1.45 45.07 -2.81
C MET A 1 0.94 43.68 -3.11
N SER A 2 1.39 43.08 -4.21
CA SER A 2 0.97 41.74 -4.62
C SER A 2 1.52 40.70 -3.64
N THR A 3 0.65 39.84 -3.14
CA THR A 3 0.99 38.70 -2.29
C THR A 3 2.11 37.87 -2.98
N PRO A 4 3.18 37.50 -2.26
CA PRO A 4 4.29 36.81 -2.91
C PRO A 4 3.83 35.46 -3.50
N PRO A 5 4.27 35.10 -4.70
CA PRO A 5 3.86 33.89 -5.42
C PRO A 5 4.19 32.57 -4.70
N LEU A 6 4.98 32.61 -3.62
CA LEU A 6 5.36 31.45 -2.81
C LEU A 6 4.16 30.71 -2.17
N PHE A 7 3.14 31.45 -1.71
CA PHE A 7 1.97 30.83 -1.06
C PHE A 7 1.06 30.05 -2.01
N GLY A 8 0.92 30.49 -3.25
CA GLY A 8 0.14 29.77 -4.25
C GLY A 8 0.79 28.45 -4.69
N LYS A 9 2.11 28.44 -4.79
CA LYS A 9 2.89 27.28 -5.21
C LYS A 9 2.97 26.19 -4.12
N THR A 10 3.07 26.58 -2.86
CA THR A 10 3.04 25.63 -1.72
C THR A 10 1.69 24.92 -1.65
N ARG A 11 0.57 25.63 -1.80
CA ARG A 11 -0.77 25.03 -1.82
C ARG A 11 -0.97 24.07 -3.01
N PHE A 12 -0.42 24.41 -4.17
CA PHE A 12 -0.48 23.53 -5.34
C PHE A 12 0.28 22.22 -5.06
N LEU A 13 1.49 22.30 -4.49
CA LEU A 13 2.30 21.15 -4.14
C LEU A 13 1.60 20.26 -3.09
N GLU A 14 1.04 20.87 -2.05
CA GLU A 14 0.25 20.15 -1.03
C GLU A 14 -0.94 19.42 -1.65
N ALA A 15 -1.67 20.05 -2.57
CA ALA A 15 -2.78 19.42 -3.26
C ALA A 15 -2.34 18.22 -4.13
N GLN A 16 -1.17 18.33 -4.82
CA GLN A 16 -0.62 17.23 -5.61
C GLN A 16 -0.18 16.04 -4.73
N ILE A 17 0.42 16.32 -3.56
CA ILE A 17 0.78 15.30 -2.58
C ILE A 17 -0.47 14.63 -2.02
N ASP A 18 -1.49 15.39 -1.64
CA ASP A 18 -2.75 14.85 -1.14
C ASP A 18 -3.45 13.97 -2.18
N GLU A 19 -3.53 14.43 -3.43
CA GLU A 19 -4.11 13.62 -4.52
C GLU A 19 -3.30 12.33 -4.75
N PHE A 20 -1.97 12.40 -4.68
CA PHE A 20 -1.11 11.23 -4.76
C PHE A 20 -1.42 10.23 -3.62
N LEU A 21 -1.52 10.70 -2.38
CA LEU A 21 -1.85 9.89 -1.21
C LEU A 21 -3.25 9.26 -1.34
N ASP A 22 -4.21 9.98 -1.91
CA ASP A 22 -5.54 9.43 -2.21
C ASP A 22 -5.45 8.25 -3.19
N LYS A 23 -4.59 8.33 -4.24
CA LYS A 23 -4.43 7.22 -5.19
C LYS A 23 -3.82 5.98 -4.54
N VAL A 24 -2.89 6.13 -3.63
CA VAL A 24 -2.34 5.00 -2.84
C VAL A 24 -3.42 4.41 -1.94
N SER A 25 -4.21 5.24 -1.26
CA SER A 25 -5.33 4.82 -0.41
C SER A 25 -6.42 4.07 -1.20
N GLU A 26 -6.82 4.60 -2.36
CA GLU A 26 -7.76 3.92 -3.27
C GLU A 26 -7.22 2.56 -3.71
N GLY A 27 -5.91 2.42 -3.94
CA GLY A 27 -5.25 1.17 -4.29
C GLY A 27 -5.45 0.08 -3.24
N ALA A 28 -5.31 0.39 -1.96
CA ALA A 28 -5.57 -0.55 -0.86
C ALA A 28 -7.03 -1.04 -0.85
N ILE A 29 -7.98 -0.13 -1.08
CA ILE A 29 -9.41 -0.46 -1.14
C ILE A 29 -9.72 -1.36 -2.34
N TYR A 30 -9.18 -1.05 -3.52
CA TYR A 30 -9.42 -1.86 -4.71
C TYR A 30 -8.77 -3.22 -4.62
N PHE A 31 -7.61 -3.32 -3.99
CA PHE A 31 -6.96 -4.60 -3.70
C PHE A 31 -7.84 -5.49 -2.81
N GLN A 32 -8.26 -5.00 -1.64
CA GLN A 32 -9.12 -5.77 -0.74
C GLN A 32 -10.40 -6.24 -1.44
N ARG A 33 -11.12 -5.32 -2.10
CA ARG A 33 -12.35 -5.68 -2.84
C ARG A 33 -12.10 -6.64 -4.00
N GLY A 34 -10.94 -6.52 -4.64
CA GLY A 34 -10.51 -7.43 -5.70
C GLY A 34 -10.26 -8.84 -5.17
N ILE A 35 -9.60 -8.97 -4.01
CA ILE A 35 -9.41 -10.26 -3.33
C ILE A 35 -10.75 -10.87 -2.93
N ASP A 36 -11.66 -10.09 -2.31
CA ASP A 36 -12.99 -10.57 -1.94
C ASP A 36 -13.73 -11.14 -3.16
N LEU A 37 -13.71 -10.41 -4.25
CA LEU A 37 -14.36 -10.82 -5.50
C LEU A 37 -13.70 -12.06 -6.13
N LEU A 38 -12.36 -12.11 -6.13
CA LEU A 38 -11.59 -13.25 -6.62
C LEU A 38 -11.91 -14.53 -5.86
N LEU A 39 -12.01 -14.44 -4.54
CA LEU A 39 -12.34 -15.59 -3.67
C LEU A 39 -13.80 -16.05 -3.81
N GLU A 40 -14.72 -15.12 -4.11
CA GLU A 40 -16.14 -15.44 -4.28
C GLU A 40 -16.50 -15.97 -5.67
N ARG A 41 -15.87 -15.42 -6.71
CA ARG A 41 -16.28 -15.66 -8.10
C ARG A 41 -15.17 -16.19 -9.00
N GLY A 42 -13.93 -16.27 -8.50
CA GLY A 42 -12.77 -16.61 -9.32
C GLY A 42 -12.37 -15.49 -10.29
N VAL A 43 -11.65 -15.85 -11.34
CA VAL A 43 -11.23 -14.91 -12.40
C VAL A 43 -12.41 -14.66 -13.34
N VAL A 44 -12.97 -13.48 -13.24
CA VAL A 44 -14.13 -13.01 -14.04
C VAL A 44 -13.85 -11.58 -14.52
N ALA A 45 -14.65 -11.07 -15.46
CA ALA A 45 -14.49 -9.72 -16.01
C ALA A 45 -14.44 -8.63 -14.93
N GLU A 46 -15.20 -8.80 -13.84
CA GLU A 46 -15.21 -7.82 -12.71
C GLU A 46 -13.89 -7.84 -11.92
N THR A 47 -13.19 -8.98 -11.78
CA THR A 47 -11.84 -9.04 -11.17
C THR A 47 -10.78 -8.46 -12.10
N GLU A 48 -10.88 -8.68 -13.41
CA GLU A 48 -10.02 -8.04 -14.40
C GLU A 48 -10.18 -6.52 -14.40
N LEU A 49 -11.43 -6.02 -14.27
CA LEU A 49 -11.70 -4.59 -14.12
C LEU A 49 -11.02 -4.00 -12.87
N LYS A 50 -10.91 -4.76 -11.76
CA LYS A 50 -10.16 -4.31 -10.56
C LYS A 50 -8.68 -4.16 -10.86
N LEU A 51 -8.10 -5.04 -11.65
CA LEU A 51 -6.70 -4.92 -12.09
C LEU A 51 -6.50 -3.66 -12.97
N GLU A 52 -7.40 -3.41 -13.92
CA GLU A 52 -7.36 -2.19 -14.74
C GLU A 52 -7.46 -0.91 -13.89
N GLN A 53 -8.34 -0.90 -12.89
CA GLN A 53 -8.46 0.21 -11.95
C GLN A 53 -7.17 0.44 -11.16
N LEU A 54 -6.52 -0.63 -10.65
CA LEU A 54 -5.23 -0.54 -9.97
C LEU A 54 -4.12 0.00 -10.89
N LEU A 55 -4.12 -0.42 -12.16
CA LEU A 55 -3.18 0.08 -13.16
C LEU A 55 -3.36 1.59 -13.41
N GLN A 56 -4.60 2.05 -13.58
CA GLN A 56 -4.92 3.47 -13.75
C GLN A 56 -4.51 4.31 -12.54
N LEU A 57 -4.75 3.81 -11.31
CA LEU A 57 -4.31 4.48 -10.09
C LEU A 57 -2.79 4.61 -10.02
N LYS A 58 -2.06 3.54 -10.36
CA LYS A 58 -0.59 3.54 -10.42
C LYS A 58 -0.07 4.57 -11.42
N GLU A 59 -0.63 4.62 -12.63
CA GLU A 59 -0.23 5.59 -13.66
C GLU A 59 -0.49 7.02 -13.17
N ARG A 60 -1.67 7.31 -12.64
CA ARG A 60 -2.00 8.62 -12.09
C ARG A 60 -1.08 9.01 -10.94
N ALA A 61 -0.81 8.10 -10.00
CA ALA A 61 0.11 8.34 -8.89
C ALA A 61 1.54 8.64 -9.39
N ASN A 62 2.01 7.97 -10.45
CA ASN A 62 3.31 8.24 -11.04
C ASN A 62 3.40 9.65 -11.65
N ASP A 63 2.34 10.09 -12.34
CA ASP A 63 2.29 11.44 -12.93
C ASP A 63 2.27 12.52 -11.85
N LEU A 64 1.50 12.31 -10.79
CA LEU A 64 1.47 13.20 -9.62
C LEU A 64 2.84 13.26 -8.94
N ARG A 65 3.47 12.10 -8.71
CA ARG A 65 4.83 12.04 -8.15
C ARG A 65 5.84 12.78 -9.00
N ARG A 66 5.82 12.61 -10.33
CA ARG A 66 6.69 13.36 -11.26
C ARG A 66 6.45 14.86 -11.19
N THR A 67 5.20 15.29 -11.11
CA THR A 67 4.84 16.70 -10.95
C THR A 67 5.41 17.27 -9.65
N VAL A 68 5.24 16.54 -8.53
CA VAL A 68 5.81 16.92 -7.22
C VAL A 68 7.34 17.03 -7.31
N VAL A 69 8.01 16.02 -7.91
CA VAL A 69 9.48 16.04 -8.12
C VAL A 69 9.89 17.31 -8.87
N ASN A 70 9.29 17.59 -10.00
CA ASN A 70 9.61 18.77 -10.81
C ASN A 70 9.41 20.07 -10.02
N THR A 71 8.28 20.21 -9.34
CA THR A 71 7.98 21.42 -8.54
C THR A 71 8.99 21.60 -7.41
N LEU A 72 9.37 20.52 -6.70
CA LEU A 72 10.37 20.57 -5.62
C LEU A 72 11.75 21.01 -6.13
N TYR A 73 12.15 20.59 -7.34
CA TYR A 73 13.46 20.94 -7.89
C TYR A 73 13.49 22.33 -8.53
N THR A 74 12.40 22.79 -9.13
CA THR A 74 12.36 24.06 -9.86
C THR A 74 11.97 25.25 -8.99
N GLU A 75 11.21 25.03 -7.91
CA GLU A 75 10.51 26.11 -7.22
C GLU A 75 10.79 26.23 -5.72
N MET A 76 11.40 25.20 -5.08
CA MET A 76 11.67 25.22 -3.65
C MET A 76 13.15 25.34 -3.32
N LEU A 77 13.47 26.31 -2.47
CA LEU A 77 14.85 26.69 -2.08
C LEU A 77 15.43 25.89 -0.90
N ILE A 78 14.64 25.00 -0.25
CA ILE A 78 15.09 24.27 0.95
C ILE A 78 15.57 22.88 0.56
N PRO A 79 16.92 22.63 0.47
CA PRO A 79 17.46 21.35 -0.01
C PRO A 79 17.20 20.17 0.94
N ASP A 80 17.26 20.41 2.26
CA ASP A 80 17.34 19.34 3.26
C ASP A 80 16.05 18.52 3.37
N PHE A 81 14.89 19.16 3.18
CA PHE A 81 13.58 18.51 3.29
C PHE A 81 13.16 17.81 1.98
N ARG A 82 13.74 18.20 0.87
CA ARG A 82 13.39 17.70 -0.47
C ARG A 82 13.63 16.20 -0.61
N GLY A 83 14.81 15.73 -0.20
CA GLY A 83 15.20 14.34 -0.28
C GLY A 83 14.27 13.42 0.52
N ASP A 84 13.85 13.88 1.69
CA ASP A 84 12.97 13.13 2.59
C ASP A 84 11.56 12.98 1.99
N VAL A 85 10.99 14.06 1.44
CA VAL A 85 9.68 14.02 0.74
C VAL A 85 9.74 13.07 -0.45
N LEU A 86 10.78 13.17 -1.29
CA LEU A 86 10.92 12.34 -2.48
C LEU A 86 11.05 10.86 -2.15
N ARG A 87 11.76 10.53 -1.08
CA ARG A 87 11.93 9.14 -0.62
C ARG A 87 10.61 8.57 -0.11
N LEU A 88 9.89 9.31 0.74
CA LEU A 88 8.57 8.90 1.24
C LEU A 88 7.57 8.65 0.09
N LEU A 89 7.49 9.57 -0.88
CA LEU A 89 6.62 9.39 -2.04
C LEU A 89 7.05 8.20 -2.91
N SER A 90 8.35 7.92 -2.99
CA SER A 90 8.86 6.76 -3.75
C SER A 90 8.51 5.44 -3.07
N HIS A 91 8.57 5.33 -1.75
CA HIS A 91 8.15 4.14 -1.00
C HIS A 91 6.64 3.91 -1.13
N LEU A 92 5.82 4.96 -0.98
CA LEU A 92 4.37 4.86 -1.16
C LEU A 92 3.97 4.48 -2.60
N TYR A 93 4.67 5.02 -3.60
CA TYR A 93 4.48 4.58 -4.99
C TYR A 93 4.88 3.12 -5.17
N GLY A 94 5.99 2.68 -4.56
CA GLY A 94 6.44 1.30 -4.56
C GLY A 94 5.42 0.35 -3.92
N LEU A 95 4.74 0.77 -2.86
CA LEU A 95 3.65 0.02 -2.24
C LEU A 95 2.46 -0.14 -3.20
N LEU A 96 2.01 0.93 -3.86
CA LEU A 96 0.93 0.86 -4.85
C LEU A 96 1.30 0.00 -6.06
N ASP A 97 2.54 0.10 -6.56
CA ASP A 97 3.04 -0.73 -7.66
C ASP A 97 3.09 -2.22 -7.27
N ALA A 98 3.57 -2.53 -6.06
CA ALA A 98 3.57 -3.89 -5.54
C ALA A 98 2.14 -4.43 -5.39
N THR A 99 1.21 -3.62 -4.90
CA THR A 99 -0.22 -3.97 -4.77
C THR A 99 -0.82 -4.40 -6.11
N LYS A 100 -0.58 -3.60 -7.16
CA LYS A 100 -1.00 -3.94 -8.53
C LYS A 100 -0.35 -5.25 -9.01
N ASN A 101 0.96 -5.41 -8.80
CA ASN A 101 1.69 -6.61 -9.24
C ASN A 101 1.19 -7.87 -8.51
N VAL A 102 1.04 -7.82 -7.19
CA VAL A 102 0.50 -8.92 -6.40
C VAL A 102 -0.90 -9.32 -6.89
N PHE A 103 -1.78 -8.35 -7.10
CA PHE A 103 -3.12 -8.66 -7.61
C PHE A 103 -3.10 -9.28 -9.00
N GLN A 104 -2.24 -8.80 -9.89
CA GLN A 104 -2.03 -9.37 -11.22
C GLN A 104 -1.54 -10.82 -11.14
N GLU A 105 -0.55 -11.13 -10.31
CA GLU A 105 -0.03 -12.48 -10.11
C GLU A 105 -1.11 -13.41 -9.55
N LEU A 106 -1.90 -12.92 -8.59
CA LEU A 106 -3.01 -13.70 -8.04
C LEU A 106 -4.04 -14.10 -9.11
N LEU A 107 -4.35 -13.23 -10.06
CA LEU A 107 -5.26 -13.55 -11.16
C LEU A 107 -4.67 -14.57 -12.14
N ILE A 108 -3.37 -14.51 -12.43
CA ILE A 108 -2.71 -15.34 -13.44
C ILE A 108 -2.38 -16.72 -12.86
N ASP A 109 -1.67 -16.77 -11.74
CA ASP A 109 -0.98 -17.97 -11.29
C ASP A 109 -1.68 -18.67 -10.12
N TYR A 110 -2.38 -17.91 -9.26
CA TYR A 110 -2.79 -18.42 -7.95
C TYR A 110 -4.31 -18.52 -7.72
N ALA A 111 -5.14 -18.02 -8.63
CA ALA A 111 -6.59 -18.02 -8.44
C ALA A 111 -7.14 -19.40 -8.07
N LYS A 112 -6.68 -20.46 -8.74
CA LYS A 112 -7.11 -21.85 -8.46
C LYS A 112 -6.45 -22.47 -7.22
N ALA A 113 -5.36 -21.91 -6.72
CA ALA A 113 -4.65 -22.45 -5.57
C ALA A 113 -5.28 -22.04 -4.24
N ILE A 114 -5.87 -20.85 -4.19
CA ILE A 114 -6.54 -20.28 -3.01
C ILE A 114 -8.05 -20.60 -2.94
N GLU A 115 -8.60 -21.34 -3.90
CA GLU A 115 -9.98 -21.83 -3.91
C GLU A 115 -10.21 -22.85 -2.77
N GLY A 116 -11.33 -22.72 -2.05
CA GLY A 116 -11.79 -23.67 -1.04
C GLY A 116 -12.43 -22.99 0.18
N ALA A 117 -13.60 -23.48 0.60
CA ALA A 117 -14.50 -22.79 1.53
C ALA A 117 -13.88 -22.42 2.91
N GLU A 118 -13.00 -23.26 3.45
CA GLU A 118 -12.39 -23.01 4.76
C GLU A 118 -11.28 -21.95 4.73
N ALA A 119 -10.54 -21.86 3.62
CA ALA A 119 -9.46 -20.88 3.46
C ALA A 119 -9.97 -19.48 3.06
N ILE A 120 -11.18 -19.38 2.49
CA ILE A 120 -11.73 -18.12 1.95
C ILE A 120 -11.86 -17.05 3.06
N ILE A 121 -12.39 -17.44 4.22
CA ILE A 121 -12.64 -16.48 5.32
C ILE A 121 -11.31 -15.91 5.82
N ASP A 122 -10.34 -16.76 6.06
CA ASP A 122 -9.04 -16.36 6.60
C ASP A 122 -8.21 -15.55 5.59
N VAL A 123 -8.32 -15.85 4.28
CA VAL A 123 -7.66 -15.05 3.22
C VAL A 123 -8.31 -13.68 3.08
N LYS A 124 -9.63 -13.56 3.25
CA LYS A 124 -10.32 -12.26 3.32
C LYS A 124 -9.86 -11.45 4.53
N GLU A 125 -9.74 -12.10 5.69
CA GLU A 125 -9.22 -11.47 6.91
C GLU A 125 -7.79 -10.94 6.68
N LEU A 126 -6.90 -11.74 6.10
CA LEU A 126 -5.55 -11.31 5.75
C LEU A 126 -5.56 -10.10 4.82
N ALA A 127 -6.33 -10.14 3.72
CA ALA A 127 -6.41 -9.03 2.78
C ALA A 127 -6.97 -7.74 3.43
N ALA A 128 -7.91 -7.87 4.37
CA ALA A 128 -8.45 -6.74 5.11
C ALA A 128 -7.40 -6.10 6.04
N VAL A 129 -6.66 -6.91 6.80
CA VAL A 129 -5.60 -6.44 7.71
C VAL A 129 -4.47 -5.78 6.91
N VAL A 130 -4.04 -6.40 5.82
CA VAL A 130 -3.04 -5.82 4.90
C VAL A 130 -3.51 -4.48 4.33
N ALA A 131 -4.76 -4.37 3.88
CA ALA A 131 -5.31 -3.11 3.39
C ALA A 131 -5.35 -2.04 4.50
N GLN A 132 -5.62 -2.41 5.75
CA GLN A 132 -5.57 -1.49 6.90
C GLN A 132 -4.13 -1.01 7.17
N SER A 133 -3.13 -1.89 7.11
CA SER A 133 -1.71 -1.50 7.24
C SER A 133 -1.33 -0.48 6.16
N MET A 134 -1.70 -0.72 4.90
CA MET A 134 -1.48 0.22 3.80
C MET A 134 -2.19 1.57 4.02
N GLN A 135 -3.42 1.56 4.53
CA GLN A 135 -4.17 2.79 4.85
C GLN A 135 -3.49 3.58 5.96
N GLU A 136 -2.97 2.91 6.98
CA GLU A 136 -2.23 3.59 8.06
C GLU A 136 -0.91 4.18 7.55
N ALA A 137 -0.20 3.53 6.62
CA ALA A 137 0.98 4.11 5.97
C ALA A 137 0.64 5.42 5.24
N VAL A 138 -0.49 5.47 4.53
CA VAL A 138 -0.99 6.70 3.87
C VAL A 138 -1.36 7.77 4.90
N ARG A 139 -2.05 7.39 5.99
CA ARG A 139 -2.42 8.33 7.07
C ARG A 139 -1.19 8.89 7.78
N GLY A 140 -0.20 8.03 8.08
CA GLY A 140 1.08 8.43 8.66
C GLY A 140 1.84 9.41 7.76
N ALA A 141 1.87 9.15 6.45
CA ALA A 141 2.47 10.07 5.48
C ALA A 141 1.70 11.41 5.42
N ARG A 142 0.38 11.40 5.46
CA ARG A 142 -0.44 12.62 5.51
C ARG A 142 -0.21 13.40 6.81
N ALA A 143 -0.13 12.69 7.95
CA ALA A 143 0.20 13.29 9.23
C ALA A 143 1.59 13.92 9.21
N PHE A 144 2.59 13.29 8.60
CA PHE A 144 3.93 13.86 8.45
C PHE A 144 3.91 15.25 7.81
N PHE A 145 3.04 15.51 6.84
CA PHE A 145 2.92 16.81 6.19
C PHE A 145 2.10 17.82 7.02
N ARG A 146 1.11 17.39 7.79
CA ARG A 146 0.11 18.27 8.43
C ARG A 146 0.15 18.30 9.95
N GLN A 147 0.38 17.16 10.59
CA GLN A 147 0.27 16.94 12.04
C GLN A 147 1.36 15.97 12.50
N PRO A 148 2.63 16.41 12.53
CA PRO A 148 3.78 15.52 12.79
C PRO A 148 3.69 14.76 14.11
N GLU A 149 3.02 15.33 15.11
CA GLU A 149 2.77 14.71 16.41
C GLU A 149 1.93 13.42 16.31
N ALA A 150 1.05 13.31 15.31
CA ALA A 150 0.21 12.13 15.09
C ALA A 150 0.94 10.98 14.34
N VAL A 151 2.10 11.23 13.76
CA VAL A 151 2.84 10.22 12.97
C VAL A 151 3.13 8.97 13.78
N ARG A 152 3.50 9.14 15.08
CA ARG A 152 3.84 8.03 15.96
C ARG A 152 2.69 7.04 16.16
N ASP A 153 1.47 7.52 16.24
CA ASP A 153 0.29 6.67 16.43
C ASP A 153 0.05 5.81 15.17
N HIS A 154 0.18 6.39 13.99
CA HIS A 154 0.08 5.65 12.72
C HIS A 154 1.19 4.61 12.57
N ILE A 155 2.44 4.91 12.96
CA ILE A 155 3.55 3.94 12.98
C ILE A 155 3.19 2.74 13.87
N ASN A 156 2.66 2.98 15.06
CA ASN A 156 2.27 1.92 15.97
C ASN A 156 1.14 1.06 15.37
N HIS A 157 0.15 1.66 14.70
CA HIS A 157 -0.93 0.92 14.05
C HIS A 157 -0.41 0.07 12.89
N ILE A 158 0.52 0.58 12.07
CA ILE A 158 1.13 -0.19 10.98
C ILE A 158 1.78 -1.47 11.53
N ARG A 159 2.59 -1.36 12.58
CA ARG A 159 3.26 -2.51 13.21
C ARG A 159 2.28 -3.51 13.82
N VAL A 160 1.17 -3.04 14.39
CA VAL A 160 0.13 -3.93 14.90
C VAL A 160 -0.50 -4.72 13.75
N TYR A 161 -0.85 -4.07 12.64
CA TYR A 161 -1.46 -4.74 11.49
C TYR A 161 -0.49 -5.67 10.77
N GLU A 162 0.80 -5.32 10.65
CA GLU A 162 1.82 -6.22 10.12
C GLU A 162 1.93 -7.49 10.97
N SER A 163 2.09 -7.36 12.29
CA SER A 163 2.15 -8.51 13.21
C SER A 163 0.86 -9.35 13.18
N GLU A 164 -0.30 -8.74 12.98
CA GLU A 164 -1.57 -9.45 12.81
C GLU A 164 -1.61 -10.22 11.47
N ALA A 165 -1.13 -9.62 10.37
CA ALA A 165 -1.01 -10.27 9.07
C ALA A 165 -0.09 -11.49 9.13
N ASP A 166 1.06 -11.38 9.78
CA ASP A 166 2.01 -12.48 10.04
C ASP A 166 1.34 -13.66 10.77
N VAL A 167 0.59 -13.38 11.85
CA VAL A 167 -0.11 -14.40 12.63
C VAL A 167 -1.15 -15.12 11.76
N ILE A 168 -1.94 -14.37 10.97
CA ILE A 168 -2.95 -14.94 10.06
C ILE A 168 -2.25 -15.79 8.99
N THR A 169 -1.21 -15.27 8.37
CA THR A 169 -0.44 -15.96 7.33
C THR A 169 0.18 -17.25 7.85
N LEU A 170 0.74 -17.24 9.06
CA LEU A 170 1.28 -18.46 9.70
C LEU A 170 0.17 -19.49 9.97
N ARG A 171 -1.00 -19.06 10.46
CA ARG A 171 -2.18 -19.91 10.70
C ARG A 171 -2.63 -20.57 9.40
N LEU A 172 -2.78 -19.77 8.31
CA LEU A 172 -3.15 -20.24 6.99
C LEU A 172 -2.14 -21.24 6.42
N LYS A 173 -0.84 -20.94 6.51
CA LYS A 173 0.23 -21.85 6.05
C LYS A 173 0.19 -23.19 6.80
N LYS A 174 -0.02 -23.19 8.12
CA LYS A 174 -0.16 -24.42 8.91
C LYS A 174 -1.37 -25.27 8.48
N ALA A 175 -2.55 -24.65 8.34
CA ALA A 175 -3.76 -25.32 7.87
C ALA A 175 -3.59 -25.88 6.45
N LEU A 176 -2.97 -25.11 5.55
CA LEU A 176 -2.69 -25.50 4.17
C LEU A 176 -1.83 -26.75 4.12
N PHE A 177 -0.73 -26.81 4.87
CA PHE A 177 0.16 -27.99 4.85
C PHE A 177 -0.42 -29.21 5.57
N ALA A 178 -1.34 -29.04 6.51
CA ALA A 178 -2.10 -30.11 7.14
C ALA A 178 -3.24 -30.69 6.25
N SER A 179 -3.66 -29.99 5.18
CA SER A 179 -4.74 -30.44 4.30
C SER A 179 -4.33 -31.57 3.36
N ASP A 180 -5.30 -32.25 2.72
CA ASP A 180 -5.07 -33.30 1.73
C ASP A 180 -4.79 -32.80 0.30
N ARG A 181 -4.52 -31.49 0.12
CA ARG A 181 -4.20 -30.90 -1.17
C ARG A 181 -2.88 -31.44 -1.74
N SER A 182 -2.76 -31.48 -3.06
CA SER A 182 -1.49 -31.84 -3.70
C SER A 182 -0.38 -30.86 -3.35
N LEU A 183 0.88 -31.33 -3.33
CA LEU A 183 2.03 -30.51 -2.99
C LEU A 183 2.12 -29.24 -3.87
N VAL A 184 1.83 -29.37 -5.17
CA VAL A 184 1.84 -28.21 -6.09
C VAL A 184 0.84 -27.16 -5.65
N ARG A 185 -0.39 -27.53 -5.28
CA ARG A 185 -1.39 -26.58 -4.79
C ARG A 185 -0.99 -25.95 -3.45
N LYS A 186 -0.36 -26.73 -2.57
CA LYS A 186 0.17 -26.20 -1.30
C LYS A 186 1.25 -25.16 -1.53
N LEU A 187 2.18 -25.42 -2.46
CA LEU A 187 3.25 -24.48 -2.77
C LEU A 187 2.70 -23.19 -3.40
N LEU A 188 1.83 -23.29 -4.39
CA LEU A 188 1.21 -22.11 -5.01
C LEU A 188 0.38 -21.29 -4.00
N ALA A 189 -0.41 -21.94 -3.16
CA ALA A 189 -1.17 -21.23 -2.14
C ALA A 189 -0.27 -20.56 -1.08
N ARG A 190 0.82 -21.22 -0.66
CA ARG A 190 1.83 -20.64 0.22
C ARG A 190 2.43 -19.37 -0.39
N ASP A 191 2.77 -19.43 -1.67
CA ASP A 191 3.39 -18.30 -2.37
C ASP A 191 2.40 -17.15 -2.53
N ALA A 192 1.13 -17.44 -2.86
CA ALA A 192 0.04 -16.45 -2.88
C ALA A 192 -0.13 -15.74 -1.53
N LEU A 193 -0.14 -16.50 -0.42
CA LEU A 193 -0.23 -15.94 0.92
C LEU A 193 0.96 -15.04 1.25
N GLY A 194 2.18 -15.45 0.86
CA GLY A 194 3.39 -14.64 1.04
C GLY A 194 3.39 -13.35 0.23
N LEU A 195 2.79 -13.36 -0.98
CA LEU A 195 2.63 -12.14 -1.79
C LEU A 195 1.67 -11.13 -1.13
N ILE A 196 0.55 -11.61 -0.57
CA ILE A 196 -0.42 -10.75 0.13
C ILE A 196 0.22 -10.16 1.40
N ASP A 197 0.83 -11.00 2.23
CA ASP A 197 1.53 -10.67 3.46
C ASP A 197 2.63 -9.61 3.24
N GLY A 198 3.47 -9.82 2.24
CA GLY A 198 4.55 -8.90 1.87
C GLY A 198 4.12 -7.48 1.51
N LEU A 199 2.83 -7.19 1.37
CA LEU A 199 2.34 -5.81 1.27
C LEU A 199 2.27 -5.13 2.65
N ALA A 200 2.04 -5.89 3.74
CA ALA A 200 2.11 -5.39 5.10
C ALA A 200 3.56 -5.09 5.49
N ASP A 201 4.52 -5.96 5.12
CA ASP A 201 5.96 -5.73 5.30
C ASP A 201 6.41 -4.41 4.65
N ARG A 202 5.93 -4.14 3.41
CA ARG A 202 6.22 -2.87 2.73
C ARG A 202 5.60 -1.66 3.42
N ALA A 203 4.43 -1.81 4.04
CA ALA A 203 3.86 -0.74 4.85
C ALA A 203 4.69 -0.51 6.13
N GLU A 204 5.25 -1.57 6.73
CA GLU A 204 6.17 -1.45 7.86
C GLU A 204 7.47 -0.73 7.45
N GLU A 205 8.07 -1.04 6.30
CA GLU A 205 9.23 -0.29 5.75
C GLU A 205 8.94 1.22 5.65
N ILE A 206 7.71 1.60 5.27
CA ILE A 206 7.27 3.01 5.25
C ILE A 206 7.18 3.56 6.68
N SER A 207 6.75 2.77 7.66
CA SER A 207 6.69 3.18 9.06
C SER A 207 8.07 3.48 9.63
N ASP A 208 9.07 2.70 9.27
CA ASP A 208 10.46 2.92 9.67
C ASP A 208 11.01 4.22 9.06
N GLU A 209 10.73 4.48 7.79
CA GLU A 209 11.09 5.75 7.17
C GLU A 209 10.38 6.93 7.86
N LEU A 210 9.08 6.84 8.12
CA LEU A 210 8.32 7.85 8.85
C LEU A 210 8.88 8.12 10.25
N SER A 211 9.40 7.08 10.94
CA SER A 211 10.06 7.23 12.24
C SER A 211 11.29 8.13 12.14
N ILE A 212 12.14 7.91 11.13
CA ILE A 212 13.33 8.72 10.88
C ILE A 212 12.94 10.16 10.54
N LEU A 213 11.95 10.34 9.67
CA LEU A 213 11.49 11.65 9.22
C LEU A 213 10.85 12.46 10.34
N ALA A 214 10.08 11.81 11.24
CA ALA A 214 9.48 12.45 12.39
C ALA A 214 10.55 12.99 13.37
N ILE A 215 11.62 12.22 13.62
CA ILE A 215 12.74 12.64 14.47
C ILE A 215 13.44 13.88 13.86
N LYS A 216 13.76 13.85 12.57
CA LYS A 216 14.42 14.96 11.88
C LYS A 216 13.62 16.27 11.91
N ARG A 217 12.28 16.18 11.98
CA ARG A 217 11.40 17.34 11.97
C ARG A 217 11.29 18.03 13.33
N VAL A 218 11.61 17.33 14.42
CA VAL A 218 11.57 17.84 15.80
C VAL A 218 12.91 18.46 16.22
N LEU A 219 14.00 18.10 15.52
CA LEU A 219 15.35 18.66 15.72
C LEU A 219 15.54 19.94 14.89
#